data_8f10645c77762d0e3f77e6c7f7675362
#
_entry.id   8f10645c77762d0e3f77e6c7f7675362
#
_cell.length_a   1.000
_cell.length_b   1.000
_cell.length_c   1.000
_cell.angle_alpha   90.00
_cell.angle_beta   90.00
_cell.angle_gamma   90.00
#
_symmetry.space_group_name_H-M   'P 1'
#
loop_
_entity.id
_entity.type
_entity.pdbx_description
1 polymer ?
#
loop_
_entity_poly.entity_id
_entity_poly.type
_entity_poly.pdbx_seq_one_letter_code
_entity_poly.pdbx_strand_id
1 'polypeptide(L)'
;MSAEVRADNPYSRLMALQRMGVVQDYKAITKKAVLLVGVGGVGSVAAEMLVRCGVGKLILFDFDCVELSNMNRLFFTPKDVGLTKVEAARRTLAFVNPDVELETHNANICKDFDLFLSRILNGKGSMAQQQQGEGGEANRSVRSRKLHCPGSHPVDLVLSCVDNYAARITISQACNEAGIPWMNSGVSESATSGQVQLCIPGILACFQCAPPYVVATNEDENAIKREGVCAASLPTTMGVTAGFLVQNALKFLLGFGRPSTFIGWESLHDFFSSMQLRPNDQCADVCPFVDAEQKEANEKSLTVEDYFPPVQKSSAPDKPLHEENPFGISLVADGEDQNQEQATHKTTSSEKATGCLESVDDLAARLKSLQS
;
A
#
# COMPACT_ATOMS: atom_id res chain seq x y z
N MET A 1 -21.55 7.11 -1.52
CA MET A 1 -20.47 8.13 -1.66
C MET A 1 -20.97 9.28 -2.54
N SER A 2 -21.03 10.51 -2.04
CA SER A 2 -21.46 11.73 -2.76
C SER A 2 -20.27 12.61 -3.13
N ALA A 3 -20.34 13.30 -4.27
CA ALA A 3 -19.33 14.26 -4.71
C ALA A 3 -19.59 15.70 -4.18
N GLU A 4 -20.73 15.93 -3.55
CA GLU A 4 -21.06 17.26 -3.00
C GLU A 4 -20.11 17.69 -1.90
N VAL A 5 -19.66 18.93 -1.95
CA VAL A 5 -18.84 19.56 -0.91
C VAL A 5 -19.75 20.07 0.19
N ARG A 6 -20.05 19.20 1.15
CA ARG A 6 -20.88 19.52 2.32
C ARG A 6 -20.16 19.12 3.59
N ALA A 7 -20.44 19.79 4.67
CA ALA A 7 -19.82 19.48 5.96
C ALA A 7 -20.25 18.13 6.53
N ASP A 8 -21.46 17.66 6.17
CA ASP A 8 -22.05 16.39 6.56
C ASP A 8 -21.69 15.22 5.61
N ASN A 9 -20.91 15.47 4.55
CA ASN A 9 -20.48 14.43 3.61
C ASN A 9 -19.03 13.96 3.95
N PRO A 10 -18.86 12.76 4.54
CA PRO A 10 -17.54 12.25 4.94
C PRO A 10 -16.59 12.02 3.76
N TYR A 11 -17.12 11.89 2.55
CA TYR A 11 -16.34 11.65 1.33
C TYR A 11 -15.96 12.91 0.57
N SER A 12 -16.42 14.09 1.00
CA SER A 12 -16.22 15.35 0.27
C SER A 12 -14.76 15.67 -0.01
N ARG A 13 -13.85 15.37 0.94
CA ARG A 13 -12.41 15.60 0.81
C ARG A 13 -11.74 14.57 -0.10
N LEU A 14 -12.17 13.32 -0.05
CA LEU A 14 -11.68 12.26 -0.93
C LEU A 14 -12.13 12.50 -2.37
N MET A 15 -13.37 12.88 -2.58
CA MET A 15 -13.90 13.27 -3.90
C MET A 15 -13.25 14.52 -4.48
N ALA A 16 -12.57 15.33 -3.65
CA ALA A 16 -11.77 16.45 -4.12
C ALA A 16 -10.61 16.00 -5.02
N LEU A 17 -10.02 14.81 -4.77
CA LEU A 17 -8.96 14.25 -5.61
C LEU A 17 -9.40 14.08 -7.07
N GLN A 18 -10.65 13.69 -7.29
CA GLN A 18 -11.23 13.58 -8.63
C GLN A 18 -11.41 14.96 -9.27
N ARG A 19 -11.89 15.95 -8.50
CA ARG A 19 -12.06 17.33 -9.01
C ARG A 19 -10.74 18.02 -9.34
N MET A 20 -9.67 17.68 -8.59
CA MET A 20 -8.31 18.18 -8.84
C MET A 20 -7.60 17.41 -9.96
N GLY A 21 -8.23 16.40 -10.58
CA GLY A 21 -7.64 15.61 -11.65
C GLY A 21 -6.56 14.62 -11.19
N VAL A 22 -6.38 14.41 -9.88
CA VAL A 22 -5.41 13.44 -9.34
C VAL A 22 -5.89 12.01 -9.59
N VAL A 23 -7.17 11.75 -9.42
CA VAL A 23 -7.83 10.46 -9.66
C VAL A 23 -8.94 10.66 -10.67
N GLN A 24 -9.03 9.81 -11.68
CA GLN A 24 -10.09 9.94 -12.71
C GLN A 24 -11.48 9.61 -12.17
N ASP A 25 -11.60 8.49 -11.46
CA ASP A 25 -12.85 8.03 -10.84
C ASP A 25 -12.58 7.52 -9.42
N TYR A 26 -12.74 8.40 -8.43
CA TYR A 26 -12.57 8.00 -7.03
C TYR A 26 -13.66 7.04 -6.56
N LYS A 27 -14.87 7.12 -7.14
CA LYS A 27 -15.98 6.22 -6.77
C LYS A 27 -15.68 4.75 -7.10
N ALA A 28 -14.75 4.48 -8.02
CA ALA A 28 -14.33 3.11 -8.34
C ALA A 28 -13.85 2.34 -7.10
N ILE A 29 -13.37 3.03 -6.04
CA ILE A 29 -12.95 2.38 -4.78
C ILE A 29 -14.09 1.60 -4.10
N THR A 30 -15.34 2.02 -4.25
CA THR A 30 -16.52 1.34 -3.67
C THR A 30 -16.81 -0.01 -4.33
N LYS A 31 -16.19 -0.29 -5.47
CA LYS A 31 -16.32 -1.57 -6.18
C LYS A 31 -15.13 -2.49 -5.92
N LYS A 32 -14.15 -2.03 -5.15
CA LYS A 32 -12.92 -2.75 -4.86
C LYS A 32 -13.07 -3.60 -3.61
N ALA A 33 -12.53 -4.82 -3.69
CA ALA A 33 -12.44 -5.75 -2.58
C ALA A 33 -10.97 -5.98 -2.23
N VAL A 34 -10.61 -5.73 -0.98
CA VAL A 34 -9.25 -5.94 -0.45
C VAL A 34 -9.30 -7.01 0.62
N LEU A 35 -8.36 -7.96 0.57
CA LEU A 35 -8.17 -8.95 1.61
C LEU A 35 -6.89 -8.59 2.38
N LEU A 36 -6.99 -8.44 3.69
CA LEU A 36 -5.89 -8.07 4.58
C LEU A 36 -5.63 -9.20 5.57
N VAL A 37 -4.39 -9.66 5.61
CA VAL A 37 -3.92 -10.71 6.53
C VAL A 37 -3.03 -10.11 7.60
N GLY A 38 -3.38 -10.37 8.85
CA GLY A 38 -2.69 -9.86 10.03
C GLY A 38 -3.27 -8.51 10.48
N VAL A 39 -4.04 -8.52 11.57
CA VAL A 39 -4.67 -7.33 12.18
C VAL A 39 -3.83 -6.91 13.41
N GLY A 40 -2.51 -6.83 13.20
CA GLY A 40 -1.54 -6.38 14.19
C GLY A 40 -1.29 -4.87 14.12
N GLY A 41 -0.06 -4.44 14.43
CA GLY A 41 0.30 -3.02 14.48
C GLY A 41 0.21 -2.30 13.15
N VAL A 42 0.63 -2.92 12.06
CA VAL A 42 0.52 -2.36 10.70
C VAL A 42 -0.89 -2.58 10.15
N GLY A 43 -1.40 -3.82 10.27
CA GLY A 43 -2.64 -4.20 9.60
C GLY A 43 -3.89 -3.53 10.16
N SER A 44 -3.97 -3.27 11.47
CA SER A 44 -5.10 -2.55 12.06
C SER A 44 -5.19 -1.10 11.54
N VAL A 45 -4.04 -0.42 11.46
CA VAL A 45 -3.96 0.95 10.92
C VAL A 45 -4.26 0.97 9.42
N ALA A 46 -3.71 0.00 8.66
CA ALA A 46 -3.99 -0.13 7.23
C ALA A 46 -5.49 -0.40 6.96
N ALA A 47 -6.11 -1.27 7.75
CA ALA A 47 -7.54 -1.56 7.66
C ALA A 47 -8.38 -0.29 7.90
N GLU A 48 -8.06 0.50 8.94
CA GLU A 48 -8.77 1.75 9.21
C GLU A 48 -8.59 2.76 8.07
N MET A 49 -7.38 2.91 7.54
CA MET A 49 -7.13 3.80 6.39
C MET A 49 -7.96 3.40 5.18
N LEU A 50 -8.04 2.11 4.83
CA LEU A 50 -8.85 1.62 3.70
C LEU A 50 -10.34 1.87 3.92
N VAL A 51 -10.85 1.61 5.12
CA VAL A 51 -12.25 1.84 5.47
C VAL A 51 -12.59 3.33 5.39
N ARG A 52 -11.73 4.21 5.89
CA ARG A 52 -11.89 5.67 5.77
C ARG A 52 -11.84 6.14 4.32
N CYS A 53 -11.06 5.49 3.47
CA CYS A 53 -11.03 5.76 2.03
C CYS A 53 -12.28 5.25 1.30
N GLY A 54 -13.14 4.45 1.94
CA GLY A 54 -14.40 3.98 1.39
C GLY A 54 -14.24 2.81 0.43
N VAL A 55 -13.30 1.87 0.70
CA VAL A 55 -13.19 0.61 -0.03
C VAL A 55 -14.53 -0.14 0.04
N GLY A 56 -14.94 -0.78 -1.08
CA GLY A 56 -16.24 -1.44 -1.14
C GLY A 56 -16.36 -2.62 -0.17
N LYS A 57 -15.32 -3.46 -0.13
CA LYS A 57 -15.26 -4.61 0.77
C LYS A 57 -13.87 -4.80 1.34
N LEU A 58 -13.80 -5.09 2.65
CA LEU A 58 -12.57 -5.44 3.35
C LEU A 58 -12.75 -6.80 4.04
N ILE A 59 -11.89 -7.77 3.68
CA ILE A 59 -11.86 -9.11 4.26
C ILE A 59 -10.64 -9.17 5.18
N LEU A 60 -10.84 -9.52 6.44
CA LEU A 60 -9.80 -9.57 7.46
C LEU A 60 -9.53 -11.00 7.90
N PHE A 61 -8.25 -11.40 7.90
CA PHE A 61 -7.76 -12.66 8.46
C PHE A 61 -6.79 -12.41 9.60
N ASP A 62 -7.07 -12.97 10.77
CA ASP A 62 -6.15 -13.04 11.91
C ASP A 62 -6.68 -14.10 12.87
N PHE A 63 -5.81 -14.84 13.55
CA PHE A 63 -6.20 -15.91 14.48
C PHE A 63 -5.93 -15.57 15.95
N ASP A 64 -5.31 -14.41 16.23
CA ASP A 64 -4.97 -14.00 17.58
C ASP A 64 -6.11 -13.29 18.29
N CYS A 65 -5.99 -13.25 19.62
CA CYS A 65 -6.80 -12.40 20.48
C CYS A 65 -6.06 -11.09 20.81
N VAL A 66 -6.84 -10.09 21.22
CA VAL A 66 -6.30 -8.83 21.75
C VAL A 66 -5.79 -9.03 23.16
N GLU A 67 -4.56 -8.64 23.43
CA GLU A 67 -3.89 -8.70 24.72
C GLU A 67 -3.55 -7.30 25.23
N LEU A 68 -3.31 -7.14 26.54
CA LEU A 68 -2.83 -5.87 27.09
C LEU A 68 -1.50 -5.43 26.53
N SER A 69 -0.62 -6.37 26.15
CA SER A 69 0.64 -6.10 25.45
C SER A 69 0.45 -5.42 24.10
N ASN A 70 -0.77 -5.44 23.55
CA ASN A 70 -1.10 -4.81 22.25
C ASN A 70 -1.49 -3.32 22.38
N MET A 71 -1.52 -2.76 23.60
CA MET A 71 -1.96 -1.38 23.82
C MET A 71 -0.94 -0.33 23.34
N ASN A 72 0.26 -0.73 22.99
CA ASN A 72 1.23 0.12 22.27
C ASN A 72 0.92 0.26 20.78
N ARG A 73 -0.12 -0.39 20.26
CA ARG A 73 -0.56 -0.30 18.87
C ARG A 73 -1.69 0.72 18.74
N LEU A 74 -1.64 1.49 17.68
CA LEU A 74 -2.72 2.44 17.37
C LEU A 74 -3.94 1.62 16.93
N PHE A 75 -4.99 1.56 17.67
CA PHE A 75 -6.25 0.94 17.26
C PHE A 75 -6.98 0.24 18.42
N PHE A 76 -6.32 -0.74 19.06
CA PHE A 76 -6.94 -1.51 20.14
C PHE A 76 -7.00 -0.74 21.44
N THR A 77 -8.04 -1.01 22.22
CA THR A 77 -8.25 -0.42 23.55
C THR A 77 -8.32 -1.51 24.62
N PRO A 78 -8.11 -1.17 25.91
CA PRO A 78 -8.24 -2.16 26.99
C PRO A 78 -9.60 -2.86 27.05
N LYS A 79 -10.65 -2.28 26.45
CA LYS A 79 -11.99 -2.89 26.37
C LYS A 79 -12.06 -4.04 25.38
N ASP A 80 -11.11 -4.12 24.46
CA ASP A 80 -11.06 -5.14 23.41
C ASP A 80 -10.32 -6.40 23.87
N VAL A 81 -9.64 -6.36 25.04
CA VAL A 81 -8.86 -7.49 25.55
C VAL A 81 -9.72 -8.73 25.69
N GLY A 82 -9.24 -9.86 25.15
CA GLY A 82 -9.92 -11.14 25.12
C GLY A 82 -10.81 -11.37 23.89
N LEU A 83 -11.14 -10.33 23.12
CA LEU A 83 -11.79 -10.50 21.82
C LEU A 83 -10.76 -11.01 20.77
N THR A 84 -11.23 -11.71 19.75
CA THR A 84 -10.37 -11.94 18.57
C THR A 84 -10.04 -10.61 17.91
N LYS A 85 -8.80 -10.47 17.38
CA LYS A 85 -8.38 -9.22 16.74
C LYS A 85 -9.31 -8.83 15.59
N VAL A 86 -9.78 -9.81 14.80
CA VAL A 86 -10.71 -9.56 13.70
C VAL A 86 -12.08 -9.06 14.16
N GLU A 87 -12.61 -9.57 15.30
CA GLU A 87 -13.90 -9.11 15.83
C GLU A 87 -13.78 -7.71 16.45
N ALA A 88 -12.70 -7.44 17.18
CA ALA A 88 -12.42 -6.10 17.72
C ALA A 88 -12.30 -5.07 16.57
N ALA A 89 -11.56 -5.45 15.52
CA ALA A 89 -11.42 -4.62 14.31
C ALA A 89 -12.77 -4.40 13.62
N ARG A 90 -13.56 -5.44 13.40
CA ARG A 90 -14.88 -5.33 12.76
C ARG A 90 -15.78 -4.34 13.48
N ARG A 91 -15.81 -4.38 14.81
CA ARG A 91 -16.64 -3.46 15.63
C ARG A 91 -16.21 -2.00 15.43
N THR A 92 -14.91 -1.75 15.54
CA THR A 92 -14.37 -0.38 15.39
C THR A 92 -14.57 0.14 13.97
N LEU A 93 -14.25 -0.68 12.95
CA LEU A 93 -14.31 -0.27 11.54
C LEU A 93 -15.75 -0.05 11.07
N ALA A 94 -16.70 -0.89 11.51
CA ALA A 94 -18.12 -0.70 11.20
C ALA A 94 -18.68 0.62 11.77
N PHE A 95 -18.15 1.06 12.91
CA PHE A 95 -18.50 2.36 13.49
C PHE A 95 -17.84 3.52 12.73
N VAL A 96 -16.59 3.34 12.25
CA VAL A 96 -15.86 4.36 11.49
C VAL A 96 -16.53 4.64 10.14
N ASN A 97 -16.93 3.59 9.42
CA ASN A 97 -17.59 3.73 8.13
C ASN A 97 -18.55 2.55 7.86
N PRO A 98 -19.85 2.75 8.09
CA PRO A 98 -20.86 1.69 7.88
C PRO A 98 -21.11 1.34 6.40
N ASP A 99 -20.63 2.14 5.45
CA ASP A 99 -20.82 1.88 4.01
C ASP A 99 -19.90 0.77 3.49
N VAL A 100 -18.87 0.36 4.26
CA VAL A 100 -17.89 -0.65 3.87
C VAL A 100 -18.39 -2.04 4.29
N GLU A 101 -18.43 -2.98 3.34
CA GLU A 101 -18.70 -4.38 3.68
C GLU A 101 -17.49 -4.99 4.39
N LEU A 102 -17.69 -5.43 5.63
CA LEU A 102 -16.64 -6.05 6.46
C LEU A 102 -16.91 -7.55 6.62
N GLU A 103 -15.94 -8.35 6.21
CA GLU A 103 -15.93 -9.80 6.38
C GLU A 103 -14.71 -10.19 7.23
N THR A 104 -14.90 -11.08 8.21
CA THR A 104 -13.83 -11.42 9.17
C THR A 104 -13.69 -12.93 9.32
N HIS A 105 -12.45 -13.41 9.35
CA HIS A 105 -12.10 -14.81 9.56
C HIS A 105 -11.08 -14.92 10.70
N ASN A 106 -11.52 -15.52 11.80
CA ASN A 106 -10.61 -15.92 12.88
C ASN A 106 -9.98 -17.26 12.51
N ALA A 107 -8.98 -17.24 11.62
CA ALA A 107 -8.37 -18.42 11.03
C ALA A 107 -6.88 -18.23 10.78
N ASN A 108 -6.13 -19.34 10.94
CA ASN A 108 -4.72 -19.38 10.63
C ASN A 108 -4.53 -19.82 9.17
N ILE A 109 -4.11 -18.89 8.30
CA ILE A 109 -3.98 -19.15 6.86
C ILE A 109 -3.01 -20.28 6.50
N CYS A 110 -2.02 -20.56 7.36
CA CYS A 110 -1.10 -21.69 7.16
C CYS A 110 -1.77 -23.05 7.40
N LYS A 111 -2.81 -23.10 8.25
CA LYS A 111 -3.58 -24.31 8.53
C LYS A 111 -4.83 -24.41 7.66
N ASP A 112 -5.46 -23.28 7.41
CA ASP A 112 -6.74 -23.15 6.70
C ASP A 112 -6.54 -22.59 5.28
N PHE A 113 -5.52 -23.15 4.56
CA PHE A 113 -5.11 -22.66 3.23
C PHE A 113 -6.25 -22.66 2.22
N ASP A 114 -7.06 -23.72 2.18
CA ASP A 114 -8.19 -23.84 1.23
C ASP A 114 -9.24 -22.76 1.48
N LEU A 115 -9.55 -22.46 2.74
CA LEU A 115 -10.43 -21.35 3.10
C LEU A 115 -9.85 -20.03 2.61
N PHE A 116 -8.56 -19.77 2.88
CA PHE A 116 -7.88 -18.55 2.48
C PHE A 116 -7.89 -18.37 0.96
N LEU A 117 -7.48 -19.41 0.21
CA LEU A 117 -7.48 -19.41 -1.25
C LEU A 117 -8.90 -19.21 -1.82
N SER A 118 -9.90 -19.86 -1.22
CA SER A 118 -11.30 -19.71 -1.66
C SER A 118 -11.79 -18.27 -1.51
N ARG A 119 -11.35 -17.56 -0.45
CA ARG A 119 -11.73 -16.15 -0.25
C ARG A 119 -10.97 -15.21 -1.18
N ILE A 120 -9.75 -15.50 -1.56
CA ILE A 120 -9.05 -14.77 -2.61
C ILE A 120 -9.81 -14.87 -3.93
N LEU A 121 -10.22 -16.08 -4.31
CA LEU A 121 -10.88 -16.36 -5.60
C LEU A 121 -12.32 -15.84 -5.69
N ASN A 122 -13.04 -15.77 -4.55
CA ASN A 122 -14.49 -15.46 -4.51
C ASN A 122 -14.81 -14.28 -3.57
N GLY A 123 -13.84 -13.45 -3.24
CA GLY A 123 -13.97 -12.41 -2.22
C GLY A 123 -15.04 -11.36 -2.49
N LYS A 124 -15.39 -11.09 -3.75
CA LYS A 124 -16.48 -10.17 -4.12
C LYS A 124 -17.89 -10.79 -4.01
N GLY A 125 -17.99 -12.12 -3.92
CA GLY A 125 -19.27 -12.80 -3.72
C GLY A 125 -19.75 -12.67 -2.27
N SER A 126 -21.08 -12.56 -2.06
CA SER A 126 -21.66 -12.61 -0.72
C SER A 126 -21.59 -14.03 -0.16
N MET A 127 -21.30 -14.17 1.15
CA MET A 127 -21.32 -15.47 1.84
C MET A 127 -22.67 -16.22 1.73
N ALA A 128 -23.77 -15.49 1.60
CA ALA A 128 -25.11 -16.06 1.46
C ALA A 128 -25.32 -16.82 0.13
N GLN A 129 -24.53 -16.53 -0.90
CA GLN A 129 -24.63 -17.19 -2.21
C GLN A 129 -23.80 -18.48 -2.31
N GLN A 130 -22.91 -18.76 -1.36
CA GLN A 130 -21.99 -19.91 -1.40
C GLN A 130 -22.57 -21.18 -0.79
N GLN A 131 -23.59 -21.09 0.07
CA GLN A 131 -24.22 -22.27 0.69
C GLN A 131 -25.12 -23.10 -0.26
N GLN A 132 -25.34 -22.63 -1.50
CA GLN A 132 -26.16 -23.34 -2.49
C GLN A 132 -25.36 -24.08 -3.57
N GLY A 133 -24.02 -24.08 -3.51
CA GLY A 133 -23.14 -24.63 -4.56
C GLY A 133 -22.27 -25.84 -4.16
N GLU A 134 -22.42 -26.40 -2.96
CA GLU A 134 -21.66 -27.59 -2.51
C GLU A 134 -22.29 -28.89 -3.04
N GLY A 135 -22.05 -29.20 -4.29
CA GLY A 135 -22.52 -30.43 -4.93
C GLY A 135 -21.86 -30.71 -6.27
N GLY A 136 -20.61 -30.35 -6.45
CA GLY A 136 -19.90 -30.65 -7.69
C GLY A 136 -18.46 -31.10 -7.42
N GLU A 137 -18.15 -32.36 -7.70
CA GLU A 137 -16.80 -32.91 -7.67
C GLU A 137 -15.83 -31.99 -8.43
N ALA A 138 -14.80 -31.52 -7.71
CA ALA A 138 -13.72 -30.69 -8.25
C ALA A 138 -12.89 -31.52 -9.26
N ASN A 139 -13.29 -31.48 -10.51
CA ASN A 139 -12.49 -32.01 -11.60
C ASN A 139 -11.27 -31.10 -11.76
N ARG A 140 -10.12 -31.58 -11.26
CA ARG A 140 -8.78 -30.97 -11.39
C ARG A 140 -8.32 -31.01 -12.86
N SER A 141 -9.02 -30.35 -13.74
CA SER A 141 -8.48 -30.05 -15.05
C SER A 141 -7.70 -28.72 -14.96
N VAL A 142 -6.43 -28.78 -15.34
CA VAL A 142 -5.53 -27.64 -15.51
C VAL A 142 -6.21 -26.65 -16.47
N ARG A 143 -6.99 -25.72 -15.91
CA ARG A 143 -7.53 -24.60 -16.69
C ARG A 143 -6.39 -23.59 -16.81
N SER A 144 -6.04 -23.26 -18.03
CA SER A 144 -5.25 -22.08 -18.41
C SER A 144 -5.74 -20.87 -17.59
N ARG A 145 -5.02 -20.52 -16.53
CA ARG A 145 -5.38 -19.41 -15.63
C ARG A 145 -4.89 -18.14 -16.27
N LYS A 146 -5.76 -17.41 -16.93
CA LYS A 146 -5.48 -16.05 -17.40
C LYS A 146 -5.17 -15.19 -16.17
N LEU A 147 -4.05 -14.46 -16.25
CA LEU A 147 -3.75 -13.39 -15.32
C LEU A 147 -4.99 -12.50 -15.15
N HIS A 148 -5.37 -12.27 -13.90
CA HIS A 148 -6.68 -11.71 -13.59
C HIS A 148 -6.68 -10.20 -13.87
N CYS A 149 -7.45 -9.75 -14.87
CA CYS A 149 -7.69 -8.32 -15.09
C CYS A 149 -8.60 -7.76 -13.99
N PRO A 150 -8.39 -6.51 -13.52
CA PRO A 150 -9.30 -5.87 -12.56
C PRO A 150 -10.74 -5.89 -13.08
N GLY A 151 -11.65 -6.56 -12.40
CA GLY A 151 -13.07 -6.60 -12.75
C GLY A 151 -13.78 -7.94 -12.63
N SER A 152 -13.09 -9.05 -12.44
CA SER A 152 -13.70 -10.34 -12.18
C SER A 152 -13.89 -10.61 -10.67
N HIS A 153 -14.62 -11.65 -10.33
CA HIS A 153 -15.15 -11.94 -8.98
C HIS A 153 -14.16 -12.12 -7.81
N PRO A 154 -12.86 -12.33 -7.99
CA PRO A 154 -11.89 -12.37 -6.89
C PRO A 154 -11.67 -11.01 -6.26
N VAL A 155 -10.89 -11.00 -5.16
CA VAL A 155 -10.41 -9.75 -4.56
C VAL A 155 -9.53 -8.99 -5.56
N ASP A 156 -9.48 -7.66 -5.44
CA ASP A 156 -8.65 -6.84 -6.31
C ASP A 156 -7.19 -6.81 -5.84
N LEU A 157 -6.96 -6.99 -4.53
CA LEU A 157 -5.65 -6.90 -3.92
C LEU A 157 -5.61 -7.66 -2.59
N VAL A 158 -4.50 -8.33 -2.31
CA VAL A 158 -4.21 -8.90 -0.98
C VAL A 158 -3.12 -8.06 -0.30
N LEU A 159 -3.31 -7.73 0.98
CA LEU A 159 -2.33 -7.03 1.80
C LEU A 159 -1.82 -7.97 2.90
N SER A 160 -0.51 -8.17 2.94
CA SER A 160 0.20 -8.93 3.96
C SER A 160 0.74 -7.99 5.02
N CYS A 161 0.20 -8.11 6.24
CA CYS A 161 0.61 -7.36 7.42
C CYS A 161 1.02 -8.29 8.57
N VAL A 162 1.53 -9.47 8.20
CA VAL A 162 1.96 -10.52 9.12
C VAL A 162 3.42 -10.32 9.57
N ASP A 163 3.77 -10.88 10.71
CA ASP A 163 5.07 -10.74 11.37
C ASP A 163 5.98 -11.97 11.26
N ASN A 164 5.53 -13.03 10.56
CA ASN A 164 6.30 -14.26 10.41
C ASN A 164 6.46 -14.67 8.94
N TYR A 165 7.50 -15.42 8.63
CA TYR A 165 7.85 -15.82 7.26
C TYR A 165 6.91 -16.90 6.72
N ALA A 166 6.46 -17.85 7.55
CA ALA A 166 5.56 -18.91 7.12
C ALA A 166 4.26 -18.35 6.54
N ALA A 167 3.66 -17.36 7.22
CA ALA A 167 2.46 -16.70 6.70
C ALA A 167 2.74 -15.91 5.41
N ARG A 168 3.91 -15.26 5.26
CA ARG A 168 4.27 -14.56 4.02
C ARG A 168 4.43 -15.52 2.84
N ILE A 169 5.05 -16.67 3.06
CA ILE A 169 5.19 -17.74 2.06
C ILE A 169 3.81 -18.26 1.67
N THR A 170 2.93 -18.54 2.65
CA THR A 170 1.55 -18.98 2.39
C THR A 170 0.77 -17.97 1.56
N ILE A 171 0.88 -16.66 1.86
CA ILE A 171 0.23 -15.61 1.08
C ILE A 171 0.80 -15.58 -0.34
N SER A 172 2.15 -15.66 -0.49
CA SER A 172 2.80 -15.70 -1.80
C SER A 172 2.28 -16.86 -2.64
N GLN A 173 2.25 -18.07 -2.09
CA GLN A 173 1.75 -19.25 -2.78
C GLN A 173 0.29 -19.11 -3.19
N ALA A 174 -0.58 -18.70 -2.29
CA ALA A 174 -2.01 -18.53 -2.59
C ALA A 174 -2.24 -17.46 -3.67
N CYS A 175 -1.54 -16.33 -3.59
CA CYS A 175 -1.65 -15.26 -4.56
C CYS A 175 -1.07 -15.66 -5.93
N ASN A 176 0.05 -16.38 -5.96
CA ASN A 176 0.62 -16.94 -7.18
C ASN A 176 -0.33 -17.98 -7.79
N GLU A 177 -0.92 -18.86 -6.98
CA GLU A 177 -1.91 -19.83 -7.45
C GLU A 177 -3.17 -19.17 -8.00
N ALA A 178 -3.65 -18.12 -7.36
CA ALA A 178 -4.83 -17.37 -7.78
C ALA A 178 -4.56 -16.39 -8.93
N GLY A 179 -3.30 -16.02 -9.19
CA GLY A 179 -2.92 -14.97 -10.13
C GLY A 179 -3.33 -13.57 -9.66
N ILE A 180 -3.37 -13.33 -8.34
CA ILE A 180 -3.85 -12.08 -7.75
C ILE A 180 -2.67 -11.24 -7.24
N PRO A 181 -2.60 -9.94 -7.60
CA PRO A 181 -1.61 -9.03 -7.05
C PRO A 181 -1.73 -8.91 -5.53
N TRP A 182 -0.58 -8.77 -4.88
CA TRP A 182 -0.54 -8.58 -3.44
C TRP A 182 0.60 -7.65 -3.03
N MET A 183 0.51 -7.09 -1.84
CA MET A 183 1.56 -6.26 -1.26
C MET A 183 2.01 -6.83 0.06
N ASN A 184 3.32 -7.03 0.17
CA ASN A 184 3.97 -7.41 1.41
C ASN A 184 4.37 -6.17 2.19
N SER A 185 4.15 -6.16 3.50
CA SER A 185 4.67 -5.14 4.40
C SER A 185 5.42 -5.77 5.56
N GLY A 186 6.41 -5.08 6.05
CA GLY A 186 7.23 -5.53 7.18
C GLY A 186 7.80 -4.37 7.96
N VAL A 187 7.99 -4.60 9.25
CA VAL A 187 8.70 -3.72 10.17
C VAL A 187 9.83 -4.55 10.77
N SER A 188 11.02 -3.96 10.94
CA SER A 188 12.17 -4.63 11.56
C SER A 188 11.90 -4.96 13.03
N GLU A 189 12.61 -5.96 13.56
CA GLU A 189 12.54 -6.33 14.98
C GLU A 189 12.94 -5.17 15.92
N SER A 190 13.79 -4.28 15.45
CA SER A 190 14.20 -3.06 16.17
C SER A 190 13.16 -1.94 16.12
N ALA A 191 12.12 -2.09 15.31
CA ALA A 191 11.10 -1.06 15.03
C ALA A 191 11.70 0.26 14.48
N THR A 192 12.87 0.23 13.84
CA THR A 192 13.54 1.41 13.26
C THR A 192 13.40 1.49 11.76
N SER A 193 12.96 0.43 11.10
CA SER A 193 12.80 0.39 9.65
C SER A 193 11.55 -0.35 9.23
N GLY A 194 11.11 -0.10 8.03
CA GLY A 194 9.98 -0.79 7.42
C GLY A 194 10.12 -0.88 5.92
N GLN A 195 9.32 -1.76 5.33
CA GLN A 195 9.31 -1.98 3.89
C GLN A 195 7.92 -2.31 3.38
N VAL A 196 7.69 -1.99 2.12
CA VAL A 196 6.50 -2.38 1.35
C VAL A 196 6.97 -2.88 -0.01
N GLN A 197 6.49 -4.04 -0.43
CA GLN A 197 6.77 -4.65 -1.73
C GLN A 197 5.48 -4.96 -2.45
N LEU A 198 5.34 -4.52 -3.70
CA LEU A 198 4.28 -4.94 -4.60
C LEU A 198 4.73 -6.20 -5.36
N CYS A 199 3.92 -7.24 -5.27
CA CYS A 199 4.13 -8.51 -5.96
C CYS A 199 2.99 -8.73 -6.96
N ILE A 200 3.33 -8.94 -8.22
CA ILE A 200 2.38 -9.28 -9.28
C ILE A 200 2.82 -10.61 -9.87
N PRO A 201 2.02 -11.69 -9.70
CA PRO A 201 2.38 -13.01 -10.18
C PRO A 201 2.82 -13.00 -11.65
N GLY A 202 3.99 -13.56 -11.93
CA GLY A 202 4.58 -13.64 -13.29
C GLY A 202 5.19 -12.35 -13.83
N ILE A 203 5.05 -11.20 -13.17
CA ILE A 203 5.53 -9.90 -13.66
C ILE A 203 6.55 -9.27 -12.72
N LEU A 204 6.26 -9.22 -11.42
CA LEU A 204 7.16 -8.70 -10.40
C LEU A 204 7.63 -9.83 -9.49
N ALA A 205 8.79 -9.60 -8.85
CA ALA A 205 9.34 -10.54 -7.90
C ALA A 205 8.31 -10.86 -6.79
N CYS A 206 8.08 -12.14 -6.54
CA CYS A 206 7.36 -12.60 -5.36
C CYS A 206 8.27 -12.54 -4.11
N PHE A 207 7.71 -12.84 -2.93
CA PHE A 207 8.48 -12.84 -1.69
C PHE A 207 9.66 -13.83 -1.72
N GLN A 208 9.51 -14.98 -2.38
CA GLN A 208 10.55 -16.01 -2.49
C GLN A 208 11.57 -15.76 -3.61
N CYS A 209 11.34 -14.79 -4.50
CA CYS A 209 12.34 -14.38 -5.51
C CYS A 209 13.57 -13.71 -4.88
N ALA A 210 13.37 -12.97 -3.79
CA ALA A 210 14.42 -12.30 -3.04
C ALA A 210 14.15 -12.48 -1.54
N PRO A 211 14.22 -13.72 -1.03
CA PRO A 211 13.86 -14.02 0.33
C PRO A 211 14.88 -13.43 1.31
N PRO A 212 14.48 -13.05 2.53
CA PRO A 212 15.43 -12.81 3.60
C PRO A 212 16.37 -14.00 3.80
N TYR A 213 17.58 -13.74 4.27
CA TYR A 213 18.62 -14.77 4.46
C TYR A 213 18.10 -16.02 5.20
N VAL A 214 17.35 -15.82 6.27
CA VAL A 214 16.72 -16.87 7.08
C VAL A 214 15.85 -17.82 6.25
N VAL A 215 15.06 -17.27 5.35
CA VAL A 215 14.18 -18.05 4.45
C VAL A 215 15.02 -18.76 3.39
N ALA A 216 16.08 -18.12 2.90
CA ALA A 216 16.97 -18.68 1.89
C ALA A 216 17.79 -19.87 2.43
N THR A 217 18.14 -19.85 3.72
CA THR A 217 18.91 -20.92 4.38
C THR A 217 18.05 -22.02 4.97
N ASN A 218 16.71 -21.89 4.94
CA ASN A 218 15.77 -22.79 5.62
C ASN A 218 16.04 -22.93 7.13
N GLU A 219 16.61 -21.91 7.75
CA GLU A 219 16.78 -21.90 9.20
C GLU A 219 15.42 -21.72 9.88
N ASP A 220 15.24 -22.38 11.03
CA ASP A 220 14.00 -22.22 11.82
C ASP A 220 13.92 -20.77 12.32
N GLU A 221 12.86 -20.09 11.94
CA GLU A 221 12.59 -18.71 12.38
C GLU A 221 12.61 -18.57 13.92
N ASN A 222 12.21 -19.62 14.64
CA ASN A 222 12.23 -19.64 16.09
C ASN A 222 13.64 -19.77 16.67
N ALA A 223 14.57 -20.41 15.95
CA ALA A 223 15.96 -20.53 16.37
C ALA A 223 16.74 -19.21 16.31
N ILE A 224 16.25 -18.26 15.53
CA ILE A 224 16.89 -16.96 15.32
C ILE A 224 16.35 -15.91 16.29
N LYS A 225 15.12 -16.10 16.79
CA LYS A 225 14.55 -15.22 17.83
C LYS A 225 15.41 -15.30 19.06
N ARG A 226 16.03 -14.17 19.44
CA ARG A 226 16.83 -14.09 20.67
C ARG A 226 15.95 -14.42 21.86
N GLU A 227 16.32 -15.44 22.62
CA GLU A 227 15.61 -15.81 23.85
C GLU A 227 15.42 -14.59 24.75
N GLY A 228 14.19 -14.36 25.20
CA GLY A 228 13.84 -13.28 26.11
C GLY A 228 13.73 -11.88 25.50
N VAL A 229 13.90 -11.71 24.19
CA VAL A 229 13.74 -10.43 23.52
C VAL A 229 12.50 -10.46 22.67
N CYS A 230 11.44 -9.76 23.10
CA CYS A 230 10.29 -9.49 22.24
C CYS A 230 10.71 -8.47 21.16
N ALA A 231 10.23 -8.67 19.93
CA ALA A 231 10.40 -7.67 18.88
C ALA A 231 9.84 -6.33 19.33
N ALA A 232 10.61 -5.27 19.12
CA ALA A 232 10.17 -3.92 19.46
C ALA A 232 8.97 -3.54 18.61
N SER A 233 8.08 -2.75 19.20
CA SER A 233 6.86 -2.31 18.52
C SER A 233 6.67 -0.82 18.79
N LEU A 234 6.89 -0.01 17.77
CA LEU A 234 6.77 1.44 17.84
C LEU A 234 5.57 1.90 16.99
N PRO A 235 4.56 2.56 17.58
CA PRO A 235 3.35 2.98 16.86
C PRO A 235 3.65 3.84 15.63
N THR A 236 4.64 4.72 15.71
CA THR A 236 5.04 5.60 14.60
C THR A 236 5.58 4.80 13.42
N THR A 237 6.48 3.84 13.64
CA THR A 237 7.05 2.98 12.60
C THR A 237 5.97 2.16 11.90
N MET A 238 5.04 1.61 12.68
CA MET A 238 3.91 0.86 12.14
C MET A 238 2.98 1.77 11.32
N GLY A 239 2.71 2.98 11.81
CA GLY A 239 1.89 3.97 11.13
C GLY A 239 2.48 4.43 9.79
N VAL A 240 3.79 4.70 9.75
CA VAL A 240 4.51 5.06 8.50
C VAL A 240 4.44 3.91 7.49
N THR A 241 4.74 2.68 7.94
CA THR A 241 4.67 1.49 7.06
C THR A 241 3.26 1.26 6.54
N ALA A 242 2.23 1.36 7.40
CA ALA A 242 0.83 1.26 7.00
C ALA A 242 0.44 2.37 6.00
N GLY A 243 0.93 3.60 6.22
CA GLY A 243 0.72 4.73 5.31
C GLY A 243 1.28 4.46 3.92
N PHE A 244 2.52 4.00 3.79
CA PHE A 244 3.10 3.62 2.50
C PHE A 244 2.38 2.44 1.85
N LEU A 245 1.99 1.43 2.63
CA LEU A 245 1.24 0.27 2.14
C LEU A 245 -0.09 0.71 1.53
N VAL A 246 -0.89 1.46 2.28
CA VAL A 246 -2.23 1.89 1.82
C VAL A 246 -2.12 2.91 0.70
N GLN A 247 -1.16 3.84 0.75
CA GLN A 247 -0.95 4.78 -0.36
C GLN A 247 -0.62 4.04 -1.67
N ASN A 248 0.24 3.01 -1.61
CA ASN A 248 0.55 2.17 -2.77
C ASN A 248 -0.68 1.36 -3.23
N ALA A 249 -1.46 0.83 -2.28
CA ALA A 249 -2.70 0.12 -2.58
C ALA A 249 -3.71 1.01 -3.29
N LEU A 250 -3.90 2.25 -2.83
CA LEU A 250 -4.80 3.21 -3.48
C LEU A 250 -4.34 3.60 -4.89
N LYS A 251 -3.03 3.83 -5.09
CA LYS A 251 -2.47 4.05 -6.43
C LYS A 251 -2.78 2.89 -7.36
N PHE A 252 -2.58 1.66 -6.88
CA PHE A 252 -2.86 0.44 -7.64
C PHE A 252 -4.35 0.30 -7.97
N LEU A 253 -5.23 0.45 -6.97
CA LEU A 253 -6.67 0.21 -7.11
C LEU A 253 -7.39 1.29 -7.93
N LEU A 254 -6.92 2.51 -7.88
CA LEU A 254 -7.54 3.68 -8.53
C LEU A 254 -6.78 4.17 -9.76
N GLY A 255 -5.62 3.58 -10.07
CA GLY A 255 -4.85 3.90 -11.27
C GLY A 255 -4.30 5.33 -11.30
N PHE A 256 -3.90 5.89 -10.16
CA PHE A 256 -3.29 7.22 -10.12
C PHE A 256 -1.82 7.17 -9.69
N GLY A 257 -1.00 7.97 -10.34
CA GLY A 257 0.43 7.91 -10.14
C GLY A 257 1.00 6.53 -10.52
N ARG A 258 2.21 6.23 -10.08
CA ARG A 258 2.85 4.92 -10.26
C ARG A 258 3.06 4.27 -8.90
N PRO A 259 2.49 3.09 -8.63
CA PRO A 259 2.82 2.35 -7.42
C PRO A 259 4.31 1.99 -7.41
N SER A 260 4.97 2.15 -6.28
CA SER A 260 6.33 1.69 -6.10
C SER A 260 6.36 0.16 -5.99
N THR A 261 7.26 -0.49 -6.69
CA THR A 261 7.43 -1.94 -6.64
C THR A 261 8.09 -2.39 -5.34
N PHE A 262 8.99 -1.58 -4.81
CA PHE A 262 9.58 -1.74 -3.48
C PHE A 262 9.89 -0.37 -2.88
N ILE A 263 9.48 -0.17 -1.63
CA ILE A 263 9.86 0.98 -0.79
C ILE A 263 10.43 0.42 0.49
N GLY A 264 11.63 0.86 0.85
CA GLY A 264 12.23 0.66 2.16
C GLY A 264 12.49 2.01 2.83
N TRP A 265 12.41 2.05 4.13
CA TRP A 265 12.74 3.24 4.90
C TRP A 265 13.41 2.86 6.22
N GLU A 266 14.27 3.74 6.70
CA GLU A 266 15.04 3.61 7.92
C GLU A 266 15.00 4.94 8.67
N SER A 267 14.60 4.91 9.94
CA SER A 267 14.28 6.10 10.72
C SER A 267 15.49 6.73 11.41
N LEU A 268 16.58 5.98 11.64
CA LEU A 268 17.72 6.52 12.34
C LEU A 268 18.48 7.58 11.52
N HIS A 269 18.40 7.48 10.19
CA HIS A 269 19.06 8.39 9.26
C HIS A 269 18.09 9.04 8.27
N ASP A 270 16.76 8.88 8.48
CA ASP A 270 15.71 9.35 7.56
C ASP A 270 15.95 8.94 6.12
N PHE A 271 16.41 7.69 5.93
CA PHE A 271 16.74 7.17 4.62
C PHE A 271 15.53 6.46 4.00
N PHE A 272 15.25 6.81 2.74
CA PHE A 272 14.19 6.20 1.94
C PHE A 272 14.79 5.60 0.67
N SER A 273 14.47 4.34 0.40
CA SER A 273 14.91 3.64 -0.81
C SER A 273 13.71 3.20 -1.63
N SER A 274 13.84 3.30 -2.95
CA SER A 274 12.88 2.72 -3.89
C SER A 274 13.66 1.96 -4.96
N MET A 275 13.23 0.73 -5.21
CA MET A 275 13.87 -0.14 -6.20
C MET A 275 12.85 -1.04 -6.89
N GLN A 276 13.24 -1.63 -7.99
CA GLN A 276 12.45 -2.67 -8.67
C GLN A 276 13.15 -4.01 -8.51
N LEU A 277 12.48 -4.95 -7.84
CA LEU A 277 12.92 -6.33 -7.74
C LEU A 277 12.45 -7.10 -8.99
N ARG A 278 13.36 -7.82 -9.62
CA ARG A 278 13.06 -8.67 -10.78
C ARG A 278 12.71 -10.07 -10.32
N PRO A 279 11.81 -10.77 -11.03
CA PRO A 279 11.57 -12.18 -10.79
C PRO A 279 12.88 -12.98 -10.89
N ASN A 280 13.01 -14.01 -10.06
CA ASN A 280 14.12 -14.93 -10.07
C ASN A 280 13.70 -16.20 -10.82
N ASP A 281 14.41 -16.55 -11.89
CA ASP A 281 14.12 -17.74 -12.71
C ASP A 281 14.30 -19.07 -11.93
N GLN A 282 15.05 -19.02 -10.83
CA GLN A 282 15.26 -20.18 -9.92
C GLN A 282 14.39 -20.11 -8.65
N CYS A 283 13.34 -19.31 -8.66
CA CYS A 283 12.45 -19.18 -7.52
C CYS A 283 11.76 -20.52 -7.22
N ALA A 284 11.77 -20.92 -5.94
CA ALA A 284 11.12 -22.15 -5.49
C ALA A 284 9.58 -22.08 -5.57
N ASP A 285 9.04 -20.88 -5.53
CA ASP A 285 7.60 -20.63 -5.70
C ASP A 285 7.31 -20.50 -7.20
N VAL A 286 7.07 -21.65 -7.82
CA VAL A 286 6.77 -21.71 -9.25
C VAL A 286 5.46 -20.95 -9.48
N CYS A 287 5.58 -19.73 -9.99
CA CYS A 287 4.43 -19.02 -10.51
C CYS A 287 3.96 -19.79 -11.76
N PRO A 288 2.76 -20.42 -11.76
CA PRO A 288 2.29 -21.24 -12.89
C PRO A 288 2.10 -20.43 -14.18
N PHE A 289 2.31 -19.12 -14.14
CA PHE A 289 2.26 -18.20 -15.27
C PHE A 289 3.62 -17.99 -15.97
N VAL A 290 4.70 -18.64 -15.47
CA VAL A 290 6.07 -18.50 -16.02
C VAL A 290 6.50 -19.78 -16.76
N ASP A 291 5.58 -20.72 -17.07
CA ASP A 291 5.91 -21.87 -17.88
C ASP A 291 6.53 -21.44 -19.21
N ALA A 292 7.79 -21.90 -19.44
CA ALA A 292 8.58 -21.52 -20.59
C ALA A 292 7.88 -21.84 -21.94
N GLU A 293 7.02 -22.87 -21.96
CA GLU A 293 6.19 -23.21 -23.13
C GLU A 293 5.09 -22.19 -23.42
N GLN A 294 4.61 -21.45 -22.39
CA GLN A 294 3.64 -20.37 -22.61
C GLN A 294 4.29 -19.05 -22.99
N LYS A 295 5.60 -18.88 -22.75
CA LYS A 295 6.36 -17.72 -23.29
C LYS A 295 6.40 -17.71 -24.83
N GLU A 296 6.38 -18.87 -25.45
CA GLU A 296 6.37 -18.98 -26.93
C GLU A 296 4.96 -18.87 -27.53
N ALA A 297 3.92 -19.22 -26.78
CA ALA A 297 2.54 -19.21 -27.27
C ALA A 297 1.81 -17.86 -27.06
N ASN A 298 2.26 -17.02 -26.15
CA ASN A 298 1.70 -15.69 -25.91
C ASN A 298 2.69 -14.64 -26.41
N GLU A 299 2.52 -14.17 -27.64
CA GLU A 299 3.27 -13.05 -28.24
C GLU A 299 3.15 -11.71 -27.47
N LYS A 300 2.46 -11.67 -26.32
CA LYS A 300 2.39 -10.55 -25.40
C LYS A 300 2.44 -11.04 -23.95
N SER A 301 3.65 -11.17 -23.42
CA SER A 301 3.80 -11.19 -21.96
C SER A 301 3.34 -9.84 -21.42
N LEU A 302 2.38 -9.85 -20.45
CA LEU A 302 1.96 -8.65 -19.73
C LEU A 302 3.19 -8.03 -19.05
N THR A 303 3.39 -6.76 -19.27
CA THR A 303 4.49 -5.99 -18.70
C THR A 303 4.01 -5.13 -17.53
N VAL A 304 4.95 -4.57 -16.77
CA VAL A 304 4.62 -3.62 -15.70
C VAL A 304 3.87 -2.41 -16.27
N GLU A 305 4.15 -2.02 -17.49
CA GLU A 305 3.51 -0.92 -18.22
C GLU A 305 2.05 -1.22 -18.58
N ASP A 306 1.68 -2.49 -18.80
CA ASP A 306 0.29 -2.89 -19.04
C ASP A 306 -0.56 -2.76 -17.76
N TYR A 307 0.06 -2.96 -16.58
CA TYR A 307 -0.61 -2.70 -15.29
C TYR A 307 -0.62 -1.23 -14.90
N PHE A 308 0.44 -0.51 -15.26
CA PHE A 308 0.61 0.90 -14.92
C PHE A 308 0.95 1.68 -16.20
N PRO A 309 -0.04 1.92 -17.06
CA PRO A 309 0.19 2.73 -18.25
C PRO A 309 0.77 4.09 -17.82
N PRO A 310 1.70 4.63 -18.63
CA PRO A 310 2.30 5.93 -18.34
C PRO A 310 1.18 6.93 -18.10
N VAL A 311 1.30 7.67 -16.99
CA VAL A 311 0.34 8.72 -16.66
C VAL A 311 0.31 9.66 -17.86
N GLN A 312 -0.77 9.64 -18.63
CA GLN A 312 -1.00 10.65 -19.63
C GLN A 312 -1.03 11.97 -18.86
N LYS A 313 -0.01 12.81 -19.10
CA LYS A 313 -0.06 14.20 -18.65
C LYS A 313 -1.39 14.71 -19.20
N SER A 314 -2.40 14.84 -18.36
CA SER A 314 -3.60 15.57 -18.75
C SER A 314 -3.06 16.90 -19.26
N SER A 315 -3.35 17.22 -20.51
CA SER A 315 -3.21 18.58 -20.97
C SER A 315 -4.08 19.41 -20.00
N ALA A 316 -3.45 19.93 -18.96
CA ALA A 316 -4.12 20.85 -18.06
C ALA A 316 -4.73 21.91 -18.99
N PRO A 317 -6.02 22.24 -18.83
CA PRO A 317 -6.56 23.35 -19.57
C PRO A 317 -5.69 24.56 -19.24
N ASP A 318 -5.20 25.26 -20.26
CA ASP A 318 -4.39 26.50 -20.18
C ASP A 318 -5.12 27.68 -19.48
N LYS A 319 -6.09 27.36 -18.63
CA LYS A 319 -6.75 28.36 -17.79
C LYS A 319 -6.01 28.38 -16.46
N PRO A 320 -5.42 29.54 -16.09
CA PRO A 320 -4.84 29.71 -14.77
C PRO A 320 -5.89 29.38 -13.70
N LEU A 321 -5.47 28.60 -12.70
CA LEU A 321 -6.35 28.13 -11.62
C LEU A 321 -6.97 29.30 -10.81
N HIS A 322 -6.36 30.46 -10.91
CA HIS A 322 -6.83 31.74 -10.36
C HIS A 322 -6.72 32.82 -11.43
N GLU A 323 -7.82 33.51 -11.74
CA GLU A 323 -7.86 34.60 -12.69
C GLU A 323 -7.04 35.82 -12.22
N GLU A 324 -6.71 35.88 -10.92
CA GLU A 324 -5.86 36.92 -10.34
C GLU A 324 -4.81 36.31 -9.43
N ASN A 325 -3.55 36.55 -9.76
CA ASN A 325 -2.41 36.20 -8.91
C ASN A 325 -1.79 37.49 -8.33
N PRO A 326 -2.42 38.09 -7.32
CA PRO A 326 -1.98 39.37 -6.77
C PRO A 326 -0.61 39.32 -6.10
N PHE A 327 -0.09 38.10 -5.86
CA PHE A 327 1.19 37.89 -5.20
C PHE A 327 2.33 37.53 -6.16
N GLY A 328 2.09 37.43 -7.47
CA GLY A 328 3.11 37.17 -8.49
C GLY A 328 3.80 35.81 -8.33
N ILE A 329 3.15 34.83 -7.66
CA ILE A 329 3.72 33.49 -7.46
C ILE A 329 3.48 32.69 -8.75
N SER A 330 4.56 32.38 -9.47
CA SER A 330 4.51 31.45 -10.61
C SER A 330 5.03 30.09 -10.21
N LEU A 331 4.33 29.02 -10.64
CA LEU A 331 4.87 27.66 -10.54
C LEU A 331 6.05 27.57 -11.53
N VAL A 332 7.24 27.33 -11.01
CA VAL A 332 8.39 26.98 -11.83
C VAL A 332 8.13 25.56 -12.33
N ALA A 333 7.87 25.41 -13.62
CA ALA A 333 7.85 24.08 -14.24
C ALA A 333 9.29 23.54 -14.24
N ASP A 334 9.51 22.38 -13.64
CA ASP A 334 10.74 21.62 -13.78
C ASP A 334 10.89 21.26 -15.27
N GLY A 335 11.69 22.03 -15.98
CA GLY A 335 11.91 21.90 -17.43
C GLY A 335 13.36 22.05 -17.77
N GLU A 336 13.93 20.97 -18.22
CA GLU A 336 15.02 20.86 -19.21
C GLU A 336 16.20 21.84 -19.08
N ASP A 337 17.33 21.29 -18.60
CA ASP A 337 18.67 21.80 -18.89
C ASP A 337 18.84 22.05 -20.39
N GLN A 338 18.87 23.29 -20.79
CA GLN A 338 19.56 23.70 -22.02
C GLN A 338 20.33 25.00 -21.73
N ASN A 339 21.67 24.83 -21.76
CA ASN A 339 22.65 25.88 -21.95
C ASN A 339 22.22 26.90 -23.01
N GLN A 340 22.33 28.17 -22.71
CA GLN A 340 23.12 29.12 -23.48
C GLN A 340 23.02 30.55 -22.93
N GLU A 341 24.15 31.03 -22.56
CA GLU A 341 24.83 32.30 -22.69
C GLU A 341 24.08 33.58 -23.11
N GLN A 342 24.55 34.64 -22.43
CA GLN A 342 24.73 36.03 -22.87
C GLN A 342 23.60 37.05 -22.64
N ALA A 343 23.84 37.76 -21.58
CA ALA A 343 24.05 39.19 -21.49
C ALA A 343 23.16 40.12 -22.35
N THR A 344 22.47 41.00 -21.70
CA THR A 344 22.76 42.45 -21.78
C THR A 344 21.93 43.22 -20.75
N HIS A 345 22.66 44.07 -20.02
CA HIS A 345 22.13 45.12 -19.17
C HIS A 345 21.15 46.09 -19.91
N LYS A 346 20.04 46.40 -19.27
CA LYS A 346 19.51 47.77 -19.29
C LYS A 346 18.82 48.09 -17.98
N THR A 347 19.45 48.94 -17.24
CA THR A 347 18.97 49.75 -16.10
C THR A 347 17.77 50.62 -16.50
N THR A 348 16.71 50.59 -15.70
CA THR A 348 15.94 51.78 -15.39
C THR A 348 15.46 51.72 -13.95
N SER A 349 15.76 52.82 -13.29
CA SER A 349 15.52 53.16 -11.89
C SER A 349 14.03 53.28 -11.55
N SER A 350 13.61 52.84 -10.37
CA SER A 350 13.12 53.64 -9.24
C SER A 350 12.30 52.78 -8.29
N GLU A 351 12.60 52.93 -7.12
CA GLU A 351 11.97 53.31 -5.87
C GLU A 351 12.00 52.25 -4.76
N LYS A 352 12.44 52.75 -3.64
CA LYS A 352 12.78 52.09 -2.38
C LYS A 352 11.57 51.44 -1.70
N ALA A 353 11.74 50.18 -1.28
CA ALA A 353 11.13 49.69 -0.05
C ALA A 353 12.24 49.11 0.81
N THR A 354 12.61 49.82 1.86
CA THR A 354 13.58 49.44 2.90
C THR A 354 12.95 48.39 3.79
N GLY A 355 13.30 47.13 3.57
CA GLY A 355 13.17 46.05 4.53
C GLY A 355 14.58 45.44 4.77
N CYS A 356 15.12 45.70 5.94
CA CYS A 356 16.44 45.31 6.36
C CYS A 356 16.57 43.80 6.37
N LEU A 357 17.29 43.22 5.42
CA LEU A 357 17.82 41.86 5.52
C LEU A 357 19.14 41.97 6.32
N GLU A 358 19.14 41.55 7.58
CA GLU A 358 20.35 41.38 8.37
C GLU A 358 21.29 40.43 7.63
N SER A 359 22.56 40.82 7.53
CA SER A 359 23.56 39.98 6.89
C SER A 359 23.90 38.78 7.78
N VAL A 360 24.43 37.72 7.18
CA VAL A 360 24.85 36.50 7.90
C VAL A 360 25.94 36.84 8.96
N ASP A 361 26.72 37.89 8.70
CA ASP A 361 27.75 38.37 9.62
C ASP A 361 27.15 39.06 10.85
N ASP A 362 26.05 39.77 10.72
CA ASP A 362 25.34 40.39 11.84
C ASP A 362 24.67 39.33 12.74
N LEU A 363 24.14 38.27 12.17
CA LEU A 363 23.60 37.12 12.91
C LEU A 363 24.72 36.35 13.66
N ALA A 364 25.90 36.19 13.07
CA ALA A 364 27.04 35.56 13.69
C ALA A 364 27.62 36.39 14.86
N ALA A 365 27.62 37.71 14.74
CA ALA A 365 28.03 38.61 15.82
C ALA A 365 27.07 38.55 17.01
N ARG A 366 25.77 38.45 16.74
CA ARG A 366 24.70 38.37 17.74
C ARG A 366 24.72 37.02 18.49
N LEU A 367 25.03 35.93 17.82
CA LEU A 367 25.21 34.61 18.44
C LEU A 367 26.44 34.59 19.40
N LYS A 368 27.53 35.25 19.06
CA LYS A 368 28.68 35.36 19.93
C LYS A 368 28.44 36.19 21.20
N SER A 369 27.58 37.20 21.13
CA SER A 369 27.20 38.01 22.28
C SER A 369 26.23 37.34 23.25
N LEU A 370 25.62 36.25 22.88
CA LEU A 370 24.72 35.45 23.74
C LEU A 370 25.44 34.30 24.48
N GLN A 371 26.72 34.09 24.20
CA GLN A 371 27.58 33.07 24.85
C GLN A 371 28.57 33.68 25.86
N SER A 372 28.53 34.96 26.08
CA SER A 372 29.26 35.66 27.16
C SER A 372 28.31 36.07 28.28
#